data_1c700f9902e4d3fe7203e5f08e749d7e
#
_entry.id   1c700f9902e4d3fe7203e5f08e749d7e
#
_cell.length_a   1.000
_cell.length_b   1.000
_cell.length_c   1.000
_cell.angle_alpha   90.00
_cell.angle_beta   90.00
_cell.angle_gamma   90.00
#
_symmetry.space_group_name_H-M   'P 1'
#
loop_
_entity.id
_entity.type
_entity.pdbx_description
1 polymer ?
#
loop_
_entity_poly.entity_id
_entity_poly.type
_entity_poly.pdbx_seq_one_letter_code
_entity_poly.pdbx_strand_id
1 'polypeptide(L)'
;MTTFGDGVFQYGGEPVGSNSNYPGDYGYTQGHQTEGNRVYYVNNITGDSGYDGLSWETPFAQVSQAITASEAHRATLTANNQDVRNRIYVQGTKTAYTKLTALPLYCDIIGIGATTRGTNEGVARIGSDTVAESGCVTATTVRGLYVKNIQFQAGKDMYCFQVTNMFRSVFEDCSFMTNGVATGNPAAGFRAAGSLGSVEMRRCFFGSSCSIDTEPDIGIKVEGIHFHNCLFEDNHICGLTNGVWITSACTTNWGSMFKNNVVGDASQTMAIGFNDDSTGGQAHIIYAGNYIKATVALDLETDGNARAIGNMAANAFVASS
;
A
#
# COMPACT_ATOMS: atom_id res chain seq x y z
N MET A 1 -21.29 -23.36 6.58
CA MET A 1 -20.22 -23.52 5.60
C MET A 1 -20.85 -24.07 4.32
N THR A 2 -20.81 -23.33 3.23
CA THR A 2 -21.42 -23.77 1.97
C THR A 2 -20.27 -24.19 1.06
N THR A 3 -20.24 -25.46 0.68
CA THR A 3 -19.27 -25.99 -0.28
C THR A 3 -19.88 -25.82 -1.67
N PHE A 4 -19.25 -25.06 -2.52
CA PHE A 4 -19.57 -25.05 -3.94
C PHE A 4 -18.71 -26.11 -4.62
N GLY A 5 -19.30 -26.86 -5.61
CA GLY A 5 -18.56 -27.89 -6.33
C GLY A 5 -17.18 -27.40 -6.69
N ASP A 6 -16.15 -28.21 -6.54
CA ASP A 6 -14.73 -27.93 -6.70
C ASP A 6 -13.98 -27.38 -5.46
N GLY A 7 -14.57 -27.49 -4.27
CA GLY A 7 -13.85 -27.19 -3.03
C GLY A 7 -13.62 -25.71 -2.73
N VAL A 8 -14.39 -24.82 -3.35
CA VAL A 8 -14.37 -23.39 -3.04
C VAL A 8 -15.16 -23.11 -1.76
N PHE A 9 -14.53 -22.50 -0.79
CA PHE A 9 -15.15 -22.08 0.46
C PHE A 9 -15.32 -20.57 0.47
N GLN A 10 -16.44 -20.09 1.01
CA GLN A 10 -16.66 -18.67 1.26
C GLN A 10 -16.58 -18.39 2.76
N TYR A 11 -15.82 -17.37 3.14
CA TYR A 11 -15.82 -16.82 4.47
C TYR A 11 -16.18 -15.34 4.37
N GLY A 12 -17.26 -14.94 5.06
CA GLY A 12 -17.71 -13.53 5.02
C GLY A 12 -18.12 -13.03 3.64
N GLY A 13 -18.52 -13.91 2.71
CA GLY A 13 -18.86 -13.55 1.33
C GLY A 13 -17.68 -13.54 0.35
N GLU A 14 -16.46 -13.68 0.86
CA GLU A 14 -15.25 -13.74 0.02
C GLU A 14 -14.90 -15.21 -0.29
N PRO A 15 -14.52 -15.53 -1.53
CA PRO A 15 -14.08 -16.88 -1.87
C PRO A 15 -12.76 -17.19 -1.16
N VAL A 16 -12.75 -18.27 -0.40
CA VAL A 16 -11.57 -18.78 0.30
C VAL A 16 -11.10 -20.01 -0.46
N GLY A 17 -10.11 -19.87 -1.30
CA GLY A 17 -9.58 -20.98 -2.10
C GLY A 17 -8.81 -20.51 -3.32
N SER A 18 -8.22 -21.46 -4.02
CA SER A 18 -7.34 -21.21 -5.16
C SER A 18 -8.02 -20.68 -6.42
N ASN A 19 -9.35 -20.61 -6.45
CA ASN A 19 -10.15 -20.25 -7.62
C ASN A 19 -10.83 -18.89 -7.55
N SER A 20 -10.32 -17.94 -6.79
CA SER A 20 -10.97 -16.64 -6.73
C SER A 20 -10.60 -15.77 -7.93
N ASN A 21 -11.62 -15.29 -8.64
CA ASN A 21 -11.53 -14.12 -9.51
C ASN A 21 -11.29 -12.88 -8.65
N TYR A 22 -10.12 -12.75 -8.09
CA TYR A 22 -9.81 -11.61 -7.25
C TYR A 22 -9.51 -10.38 -8.11
N PRO A 23 -9.99 -9.17 -7.74
CA PRO A 23 -9.69 -7.94 -8.45
C PRO A 23 -8.20 -7.54 -8.47
N GLY A 24 -7.32 -8.30 -7.88
CA GLY A 24 -5.87 -8.15 -7.97
C GLY A 24 -5.22 -9.18 -8.90
N ASP A 25 -6.02 -9.96 -9.58
CA ASP A 25 -5.52 -11.03 -10.44
C ASP A 25 -5.26 -10.47 -11.85
N TYR A 26 -4.15 -9.75 -12.01
CA TYR A 26 -3.73 -9.20 -13.29
C TYR A 26 -3.49 -10.29 -14.34
N GLY A 27 -4.56 -10.71 -15.01
CA GLY A 27 -4.48 -11.63 -16.13
C GLY A 27 -4.10 -13.07 -15.76
N TYR A 28 -4.04 -13.42 -14.48
CA TYR A 28 -4.02 -14.81 -14.06
C TYR A 28 -5.44 -15.33 -14.13
N THR A 29 -5.80 -15.76 -15.33
CA THR A 29 -7.11 -16.26 -15.66
C THR A 29 -7.51 -17.42 -14.76
N GLN A 30 -8.81 -17.51 -14.49
CA GLN A 30 -9.47 -18.73 -14.03
C GLN A 30 -8.85 -19.94 -14.74
N GLY A 31 -8.34 -20.87 -13.98
CA GLY A 31 -7.79 -22.11 -14.51
C GLY A 31 -6.35 -22.43 -14.13
N HIS A 32 -5.60 -21.51 -13.61
CA HIS A 32 -4.32 -21.84 -12.96
C HIS A 32 -4.56 -22.30 -11.51
N GLN A 33 -5.38 -23.31 -11.35
CA GLN A 33 -5.19 -24.26 -10.26
C GLN A 33 -3.94 -25.07 -10.60
N THR A 34 -2.82 -24.41 -10.48
CA THR A 34 -1.61 -25.21 -10.35
C THR A 34 -1.72 -25.89 -8.99
N GLU A 35 -1.41 -27.16 -8.95
CA GLU A 35 -1.29 -27.96 -7.70
C GLU A 35 -0.27 -27.32 -6.74
N GLY A 36 -0.32 -26.02 -6.53
CA GLY A 36 0.77 -25.32 -5.91
C GLY A 36 0.39 -24.14 -5.02
N ASN A 37 -0.78 -23.55 -5.16
CA ASN A 37 -1.13 -22.39 -4.36
C ASN A 37 -1.44 -22.79 -2.92
N ARG A 38 -0.84 -22.09 -1.94
CA ARG A 38 -1.10 -22.32 -0.52
C ARG A 38 -1.78 -21.12 0.12
N VAL A 39 -2.60 -21.43 1.11
CA VAL A 39 -3.20 -20.43 2.00
C VAL A 39 -2.55 -20.55 3.37
N TYR A 40 -2.06 -19.43 3.88
CA TYR A 40 -1.46 -19.33 5.21
C TYR A 40 -2.33 -18.45 6.10
N TYR A 41 -2.36 -18.79 7.38
CA TYR A 41 -3.14 -18.11 8.41
C TYR A 41 -2.20 -17.55 9.48
N VAL A 42 -2.46 -16.31 9.89
CA VAL A 42 -1.64 -15.60 10.87
C VAL A 42 -2.51 -15.02 11.96
N ASN A 43 -2.20 -15.34 13.20
CA ASN A 43 -2.87 -14.80 14.39
C ASN A 43 -1.87 -14.69 15.54
N ASN A 44 -1.55 -13.49 15.99
CA ASN A 44 -0.55 -13.27 17.05
C ASN A 44 -1.07 -13.52 18.48
N ILE A 45 -2.31 -13.94 18.64
CA ILE A 45 -2.87 -14.31 19.96
C ILE A 45 -2.87 -15.83 20.13
N THR A 46 -3.25 -16.58 19.11
CA THR A 46 -3.35 -18.04 19.17
C THR A 46 -2.28 -18.75 18.37
N GLY A 47 -1.50 -18.02 17.60
CA GLY A 47 -0.47 -18.56 16.73
C GLY A 47 0.82 -18.86 17.48
N ASP A 48 1.60 -19.77 16.89
CA ASP A 48 2.91 -20.19 17.40
C ASP A 48 3.95 -20.24 16.27
N SER A 49 5.21 -20.07 16.63
CA SER A 49 6.32 -20.15 15.67
C SER A 49 6.59 -21.56 15.16
N GLY A 50 6.15 -22.57 15.88
CA GLY A 50 6.27 -23.98 15.53
C GLY A 50 5.09 -24.53 14.71
N TYR A 51 4.04 -23.74 14.49
CA TYR A 51 2.91 -24.14 13.67
C TYR A 51 3.22 -24.04 12.19
N ASP A 52 2.44 -24.72 11.36
CA ASP A 52 2.62 -24.75 9.90
C ASP A 52 1.89 -23.62 9.16
N GLY A 53 1.00 -22.90 9.86
CA GLY A 53 0.22 -21.80 9.32
C GLY A 53 -0.85 -22.22 8.29
N LEU A 54 -1.15 -23.52 8.15
CA LEU A 54 -2.06 -23.99 7.10
C LEU A 54 -3.53 -24.02 7.53
N SER A 55 -3.84 -23.71 8.76
CA SER A 55 -5.21 -23.59 9.27
C SER A 55 -5.33 -22.52 10.36
N TRP A 56 -6.57 -22.17 10.73
CA TRP A 56 -6.83 -21.29 11.89
C TRP A 56 -6.59 -21.99 13.23
N GLU A 57 -6.45 -23.31 13.26
CA GLU A 57 -6.10 -24.09 14.44
C GLU A 57 -4.58 -24.09 14.70
N THR A 58 -3.78 -23.94 13.62
CA THR A 58 -2.31 -23.91 13.68
C THR A 58 -1.74 -22.68 12.98
N PRO A 59 -2.20 -21.44 13.31
CA PRO A 59 -1.77 -20.25 12.58
C PRO A 59 -0.34 -19.86 12.98
N PHE A 60 0.37 -19.16 12.10
CA PHE A 60 1.60 -18.49 12.47
C PHE A 60 1.36 -17.34 13.45
N ALA A 61 2.32 -17.08 14.34
CA ALA A 61 2.27 -15.95 15.26
C ALA A 61 2.59 -14.61 14.57
N GLN A 62 3.35 -14.60 13.47
CA GLN A 62 3.82 -13.39 12.80
C GLN A 62 3.65 -13.46 11.29
N VAL A 63 3.37 -12.31 10.65
CA VAL A 63 3.24 -12.19 9.20
C VAL A 63 4.54 -12.57 8.49
N SER A 64 5.69 -12.24 9.08
CA SER A 64 7.01 -12.59 8.54
C SER A 64 7.22 -14.11 8.40
N GLN A 65 6.64 -14.92 9.28
CA GLN A 65 6.70 -16.38 9.19
C GLN A 65 5.92 -16.89 7.97
N ALA A 66 4.71 -16.38 7.77
CA ALA A 66 3.90 -16.70 6.62
C ALA A 66 4.56 -16.27 5.30
N ILE A 67 5.22 -15.10 5.28
CA ILE A 67 6.00 -14.64 4.13
C ILE A 67 7.15 -15.61 3.84
N THR A 68 7.91 -16.01 4.86
CA THR A 68 9.01 -16.97 4.71
C THR A 68 8.51 -18.32 4.18
N ALA A 69 7.40 -18.83 4.73
CA ALA A 69 6.79 -20.07 4.28
C ALA A 69 6.26 -19.96 2.84
N SER A 70 5.67 -18.83 2.47
CA SER A 70 5.20 -18.56 1.12
C SER A 70 6.35 -18.55 0.10
N GLU A 71 7.45 -17.87 0.40
CA GLU A 71 8.62 -17.82 -0.48
C GLU A 71 9.32 -19.19 -0.58
N ALA A 72 9.43 -19.91 0.53
CA ALA A 72 9.97 -21.27 0.52
C ALA A 72 9.12 -22.21 -0.32
N HIS A 73 7.80 -22.17 -0.16
CA HIS A 73 6.88 -22.96 -0.98
C HIS A 73 6.99 -22.62 -2.46
N ARG A 74 6.99 -21.34 -2.82
CA ARG A 74 7.16 -20.89 -4.19
C ARG A 74 8.49 -21.36 -4.80
N ALA A 75 9.56 -21.38 -4.01
CA ALA A 75 10.88 -21.84 -4.46
C ALA A 75 10.95 -23.35 -4.75
N THR A 76 10.05 -24.15 -4.19
CA THR A 76 9.98 -25.61 -4.48
C THR A 76 9.29 -25.94 -5.80
N LEU A 77 8.55 -25.00 -6.37
CA LEU A 77 7.71 -25.22 -7.54
C LEU A 77 8.38 -24.57 -8.76
N THR A 78 9.08 -25.34 -9.55
CA THR A 78 9.67 -25.04 -10.86
C THR A 78 10.46 -23.72 -11.05
N ALA A 79 11.31 -23.70 -12.07
CA ALA A 79 12.25 -22.60 -12.34
C ALA A 79 11.63 -21.22 -12.61
N ASN A 80 10.34 -21.13 -12.89
CA ASN A 80 9.65 -19.87 -13.22
C ASN A 80 8.65 -19.38 -12.19
N ASN A 81 8.44 -20.04 -11.08
CA ASN A 81 7.67 -19.67 -9.85
C ASN A 81 6.61 -18.54 -9.95
N GLN A 82 6.33 -18.01 -11.13
CA GLN A 82 5.39 -16.91 -11.38
C GLN A 82 3.93 -17.38 -11.38
N ASP A 83 3.72 -18.68 -11.57
CA ASP A 83 2.40 -19.28 -11.63
C ASP A 83 1.85 -19.64 -10.24
N VAL A 84 2.67 -19.49 -9.21
CA VAL A 84 2.27 -19.75 -7.82
C VAL A 84 1.91 -18.46 -7.13
N ARG A 85 0.65 -18.33 -6.75
CA ARG A 85 0.13 -17.20 -5.99
C ARG A 85 -0.41 -17.66 -4.65
N ASN A 86 0.43 -17.60 -3.63
CA ASN A 86 0.02 -17.92 -2.27
C ASN A 86 -0.85 -16.80 -1.68
N ARG A 87 -1.60 -17.14 -0.64
CA ARG A 87 -2.43 -16.19 0.09
C ARG A 87 -2.15 -16.25 1.57
N ILE A 88 -2.08 -15.10 2.22
CA ILE A 88 -1.85 -14.95 3.66
C ILE A 88 -3.03 -14.20 4.25
N TYR A 89 -3.79 -14.84 5.11
CA TYR A 89 -4.81 -14.20 5.91
C TYR A 89 -4.24 -13.76 7.25
N VAL A 90 -4.39 -12.49 7.56
CA VAL A 90 -3.87 -11.86 8.79
C VAL A 90 -5.04 -11.49 9.69
N GLN A 91 -5.18 -12.14 10.82
CA GLN A 91 -6.23 -11.84 11.77
C GLN A 91 -6.03 -10.48 12.41
N GLY A 92 -7.04 -9.63 12.39
CA GLY A 92 -7.08 -8.41 13.15
C GLY A 92 -7.19 -8.71 14.65
N THR A 93 -6.27 -8.16 15.43
CA THR A 93 -6.19 -8.38 16.87
C THR A 93 -5.93 -7.05 17.58
N LYS A 94 -5.93 -7.08 18.92
CA LYS A 94 -5.57 -5.90 19.73
C LYS A 94 -4.08 -5.56 19.65
N THR A 95 -3.23 -6.56 19.40
CA THR A 95 -1.78 -6.41 19.35
C THR A 95 -1.29 -6.33 17.92
N ALA A 96 -0.39 -5.41 17.60
CA ALA A 96 0.22 -5.32 16.28
C ALA A 96 1.18 -6.49 16.01
N TYR A 97 1.30 -6.87 14.76
CA TYR A 97 2.35 -7.74 14.27
C TYR A 97 3.67 -6.98 14.14
N THR A 98 4.78 -7.69 14.17
CA THR A 98 6.10 -7.08 14.02
C THR A 98 6.29 -6.47 12.62
N LYS A 99 7.21 -5.49 12.52
CA LYS A 99 7.60 -4.88 11.25
C LYS A 99 8.13 -5.91 10.24
N LEU A 100 8.05 -5.57 8.96
CA LEU A 100 8.50 -6.41 7.86
C LEU A 100 9.75 -5.83 7.20
N THR A 101 10.77 -6.64 7.06
CA THR A 101 12.01 -6.32 6.32
C THR A 101 12.02 -6.90 4.90
N ALA A 102 11.00 -7.64 4.54
CA ALA A 102 10.77 -8.20 3.22
C ALA A 102 9.28 -8.36 2.95
N LEU A 103 8.91 -8.38 1.69
CA LEU A 103 7.57 -8.69 1.22
C LEU A 103 7.63 -9.88 0.25
N PRO A 104 6.58 -10.72 0.20
CA PRO A 104 6.57 -11.84 -0.72
C PRO A 104 6.37 -11.37 -2.16
N LEU A 105 6.81 -12.21 -3.10
CA LEU A 105 6.53 -12.04 -4.52
C LEU A 105 5.26 -12.83 -4.89
N TYR A 106 4.43 -12.28 -5.79
CA TYR A 106 3.24 -12.95 -6.32
C TYR A 106 2.35 -13.56 -5.21
N CYS A 107 1.99 -12.77 -4.24
CA CYS A 107 1.25 -13.20 -3.06
C CYS A 107 0.12 -12.23 -2.71
N ASP A 108 -0.96 -12.76 -2.11
CA ASP A 108 -2.02 -11.96 -1.54
C ASP A 108 -1.87 -11.88 -0.02
N ILE A 109 -1.93 -10.68 0.56
CA ILE A 109 -1.97 -10.47 2.02
C ILE A 109 -3.28 -9.78 2.36
N ILE A 110 -4.14 -10.45 3.11
CA ILE A 110 -5.50 -10.00 3.37
C ILE A 110 -5.75 -9.93 4.88
N GLY A 111 -6.05 -8.74 5.36
CA GLY A 111 -6.46 -8.49 6.74
C GLY A 111 -7.90 -8.92 6.98
N ILE A 112 -8.12 -9.70 8.03
CA ILE A 112 -9.43 -10.14 8.50
C ILE A 112 -9.77 -9.39 9.79
N GLY A 113 -10.86 -8.63 9.78
CA GLY A 113 -11.28 -7.89 10.96
C GLY A 113 -11.84 -6.50 10.64
N ALA A 114 -11.64 -5.56 11.54
CA ALA A 114 -12.12 -4.19 11.38
C ALA A 114 -11.41 -3.44 10.24
N THR A 115 -12.00 -2.33 9.82
CA THR A 115 -11.41 -1.46 8.79
C THR A 115 -10.14 -0.79 9.30
N THR A 116 -9.20 -0.53 8.41
CA THR A 116 -7.88 0.04 8.73
C THR A 116 -7.90 1.48 9.27
N ARG A 117 -9.04 2.17 9.17
CA ARG A 117 -9.26 3.53 9.72
C ARG A 117 -9.87 3.53 11.13
N GLY A 118 -10.15 2.37 11.69
CA GLY A 118 -10.75 2.24 13.00
C GLY A 118 -9.76 2.35 14.17
N THR A 119 -10.29 2.20 15.37
CA THR A 119 -9.50 2.01 16.58
C THR A 119 -8.63 0.77 16.48
N ASN A 120 -7.60 0.69 17.30
CA ASN A 120 -6.59 -0.39 17.25
C ASN A 120 -7.14 -1.80 17.52
N GLU A 121 -8.41 -1.97 17.83
CA GLU A 121 -9.01 -3.26 18.16
C GLU A 121 -9.60 -3.94 16.92
N GLY A 122 -9.18 -5.18 16.67
CA GLY A 122 -9.69 -5.97 15.56
C GLY A 122 -9.15 -5.58 14.18
N VAL A 123 -8.17 -4.69 14.10
CA VAL A 123 -7.50 -4.31 12.84
C VAL A 123 -6.29 -5.20 12.62
N ALA A 124 -6.08 -5.70 11.41
CA ALA A 124 -4.86 -6.38 11.00
C ALA A 124 -3.72 -5.34 10.86
N ARG A 125 -3.01 -5.10 11.96
CA ARG A 125 -2.01 -4.04 12.07
C ARG A 125 -0.58 -4.61 12.08
N ILE A 126 0.26 -4.09 11.20
CA ILE A 126 1.68 -4.43 11.10
C ILE A 126 2.50 -3.20 11.50
N GLY A 127 3.52 -3.41 12.35
CA GLY A 127 4.37 -2.34 12.85
C GLY A 127 3.82 -1.69 14.12
N SER A 128 4.52 -0.68 14.61
CA SER A 128 4.23 -0.03 15.89
C SER A 128 4.47 1.48 15.78
N ASP A 129 3.78 2.25 16.60
CA ASP A 129 3.95 3.69 16.78
C ASP A 129 5.05 4.07 17.78
N THR A 130 5.81 3.11 18.29
CA THR A 130 6.91 3.41 19.21
C THR A 130 8.09 4.08 18.50
N VAL A 131 8.63 5.11 19.12
CA VAL A 131 9.66 6.02 18.57
C VAL A 131 10.97 5.33 18.15
N ALA A 132 11.23 4.15 18.65
CA ALA A 132 12.53 3.47 18.46
C ALA A 132 12.61 2.60 17.21
N GLU A 133 11.56 2.47 16.42
CA GLU A 133 11.54 1.54 15.30
C GLU A 133 11.70 2.26 13.95
N SER A 134 12.70 1.80 13.18
CA SER A 134 12.75 2.04 11.74
C SER A 134 11.46 1.57 11.09
N GLY A 135 10.88 2.32 10.17
CA GLY A 135 9.64 2.09 9.45
C GLY A 135 8.94 0.72 9.55
N CYS A 136 7.69 0.66 9.23
CA CYS A 136 6.89 -0.57 9.33
C CYS A 136 7.30 -1.62 8.30
N VAL A 137 7.51 -1.17 7.05
CA VAL A 137 7.94 -2.03 5.94
C VAL A 137 9.16 -1.42 5.27
N THR A 138 10.20 -2.24 5.07
CA THR A 138 11.35 -1.89 4.25
C THR A 138 11.66 -3.06 3.32
N ALA A 139 11.42 -2.90 2.01
CA ALA A 139 11.61 -3.94 1.02
C ALA A 139 12.38 -3.45 -0.20
N THR A 140 13.24 -4.31 -0.78
CA THR A 140 14.05 -3.93 -1.94
C THR A 140 13.28 -4.07 -3.24
N THR A 141 12.71 -5.22 -3.51
CA THR A 141 11.95 -5.48 -4.74
C THR A 141 10.65 -6.20 -4.41
N VAL A 142 9.56 -5.65 -4.91
CA VAL A 142 8.21 -6.19 -4.73
C VAL A 142 7.60 -6.38 -6.12
N ARG A 143 6.97 -7.52 -6.36
CA ARG A 143 6.34 -7.80 -7.64
C ARG A 143 5.10 -8.67 -7.47
N GLY A 144 4.00 -8.26 -8.11
CA GLY A 144 2.77 -9.04 -8.13
C GLY A 144 2.10 -9.20 -6.77
N LEU A 145 2.32 -8.26 -5.84
CA LEU A 145 1.73 -8.28 -4.51
C LEU A 145 0.30 -7.72 -4.57
N TYR A 146 -0.63 -8.38 -3.89
CA TYR A 146 -1.94 -7.82 -3.57
C TYR A 146 -2.09 -7.70 -2.05
N VAL A 147 -2.43 -6.52 -1.57
CA VAL A 147 -2.65 -6.26 -0.14
C VAL A 147 -4.02 -5.63 0.06
N LYS A 148 -4.80 -6.20 0.96
CA LYS A 148 -6.11 -5.67 1.29
C LYS A 148 -6.32 -5.60 2.80
N ASN A 149 -6.94 -4.50 3.26
CA ASN A 149 -7.38 -4.29 4.64
C ASN A 149 -6.27 -4.50 5.68
N ILE A 150 -5.07 -3.99 5.40
CA ILE A 150 -3.92 -3.99 6.32
C ILE A 150 -3.61 -2.56 6.75
N GLN A 151 -3.44 -2.36 8.05
CA GLN A 151 -2.89 -1.13 8.60
C GLN A 151 -1.39 -1.30 8.81
N PHE A 152 -0.61 -0.52 8.08
CA PHE A 152 0.82 -0.35 8.31
C PHE A 152 1.03 0.85 9.24
N GLN A 153 1.80 0.66 10.31
CA GLN A 153 2.04 1.71 11.29
C GLN A 153 3.53 1.79 11.64
N ALA A 154 4.10 2.97 11.47
CA ALA A 154 5.46 3.28 11.88
C ALA A 154 5.47 4.28 13.03
N GLY A 155 6.57 4.35 13.72
CA GLY A 155 6.83 5.35 14.73
C GLY A 155 7.07 6.73 14.14
N LYS A 156 7.33 7.67 15.02
CA LYS A 156 7.59 9.08 14.70
C LYS A 156 8.79 9.20 13.77
N ASP A 157 8.67 10.10 12.80
CA ASP A 157 9.75 10.50 11.88
C ASP A 157 10.29 9.40 10.95
N MET A 158 9.46 8.39 10.69
CA MET A 158 9.84 7.25 9.87
C MET A 158 9.02 7.17 8.59
N TYR A 159 9.60 6.54 7.57
CA TYR A 159 8.82 6.07 6.44
C TYR A 159 8.00 4.86 6.88
N CYS A 160 6.67 4.96 6.78
CA CYS A 160 5.82 3.84 7.19
C CYS A 160 6.05 2.65 6.26
N PHE A 161 5.91 2.86 4.97
CA PHE A 161 6.10 1.81 3.97
C PHE A 161 7.14 2.28 2.94
N GLN A 162 8.30 1.66 2.95
CA GLN A 162 9.39 1.99 2.04
C GLN A 162 9.71 0.81 1.13
N VAL A 163 9.78 1.08 -0.18
CA VAL A 163 10.26 0.12 -1.18
C VAL A 163 11.33 0.77 -2.06
N THR A 164 12.29 -0.04 -2.54
CA THR A 164 13.17 0.42 -3.61
C THR A 164 12.47 0.27 -4.95
N ASN A 165 11.99 -0.92 -5.29
CA ASN A 165 11.28 -1.16 -6.55
C ASN A 165 9.97 -1.91 -6.29
N MET A 166 8.90 -1.50 -6.97
CA MET A 166 7.61 -2.19 -6.91
C MET A 166 6.97 -2.24 -8.29
N PHE A 167 6.50 -3.43 -8.67
CA PHE A 167 5.89 -3.67 -9.96
C PHE A 167 4.63 -4.52 -9.84
N ARG A 168 3.60 -4.22 -10.66
CA ARG A 168 2.38 -5.02 -10.79
C ARG A 168 1.77 -5.39 -9.44
N SER A 169 1.65 -4.40 -8.56
CA SER A 169 1.16 -4.60 -7.20
C SER A 169 -0.05 -3.74 -6.90
N VAL A 170 -0.96 -4.24 -6.08
CA VAL A 170 -2.21 -3.56 -5.73
C VAL A 170 -2.36 -3.48 -4.22
N PHE A 171 -2.79 -2.32 -3.75
CA PHE A 171 -3.19 -2.08 -2.37
C PHE A 171 -4.62 -1.55 -2.35
N GLU A 172 -5.48 -2.22 -1.60
CA GLU A 172 -6.88 -1.81 -1.42
C GLU A 172 -7.24 -1.71 0.06
N ASP A 173 -8.00 -0.68 0.42
CA ASP A 173 -8.52 -0.48 1.77
C ASP A 173 -7.43 -0.53 2.86
N CYS A 174 -6.19 -0.13 2.51
CA CYS A 174 -5.05 -0.14 3.41
C CYS A 174 -4.83 1.23 4.06
N SER A 175 -4.10 1.25 5.18
CA SER A 175 -3.64 2.50 5.79
C SER A 175 -2.12 2.48 5.98
N PHE A 176 -1.47 3.59 5.66
CA PHE A 176 -0.04 3.82 5.79
C PHE A 176 0.16 4.96 6.79
N MET A 177 0.37 4.60 8.05
CA MET A 177 0.31 5.55 9.16
C MET A 177 1.68 5.75 9.78
N THR A 178 2.05 6.99 9.98
CA THR A 178 3.23 7.38 10.74
C THR A 178 2.92 8.62 11.56
N ASN A 179 3.45 8.70 12.76
CA ASN A 179 3.19 9.78 13.69
C ASN A 179 4.32 10.81 13.66
N GLY A 180 3.94 12.08 13.52
CA GLY A 180 4.73 13.25 13.88
C GLY A 180 5.94 13.57 13.03
N VAL A 181 6.29 14.84 13.09
CA VAL A 181 7.48 15.42 12.46
C VAL A 181 8.51 15.68 13.54
N ALA A 182 9.71 15.08 13.46
CA ALA A 182 10.89 15.72 13.97
C ALA A 182 11.43 16.63 12.85
N THR A 183 11.68 17.87 13.19
CA THR A 183 12.37 18.80 12.33
C THR A 183 13.64 18.16 11.76
N GLY A 184 13.64 17.83 10.47
CA GLY A 184 14.85 17.47 9.75
C GLY A 184 14.88 16.11 9.02
N ASN A 185 13.94 15.22 9.29
CA ASN A 185 13.82 13.96 8.52
C ASN A 185 12.42 13.85 7.92
N PRO A 186 12.28 13.90 6.61
CA PRO A 186 10.98 13.82 5.97
C PRO A 186 10.37 12.43 6.16
N ALA A 187 9.44 12.30 7.10
CA ALA A 187 8.61 11.11 7.25
C ALA A 187 7.58 11.03 6.11
N ALA A 188 7.29 9.84 5.64
CA ALA A 188 6.23 9.65 4.67
C ALA A 188 5.38 8.41 4.98
N GLY A 189 4.09 8.49 4.68
CA GLY A 189 3.21 7.32 4.74
C GLY A 189 3.71 6.22 3.79
N PHE A 190 3.94 6.57 2.53
CA PHE A 190 4.52 5.67 1.53
C PHE A 190 5.73 6.33 0.85
N ARG A 191 6.81 5.56 0.66
CA ARG A 191 8.00 5.99 -0.06
C ARG A 191 8.44 4.96 -1.09
N ALA A 192 8.60 5.38 -2.33
CA ALA A 192 9.28 4.62 -3.37
C ALA A 192 10.65 5.26 -3.64
N ALA A 193 11.72 4.60 -3.23
CA ALA A 193 13.08 5.09 -3.40
C ALA A 193 13.71 4.71 -4.76
N GLY A 194 13.04 3.87 -5.53
CA GLY A 194 13.43 3.44 -6.87
C GLY A 194 12.23 3.39 -7.80
N SER A 195 12.11 2.38 -8.63
CA SER A 195 11.11 2.33 -9.69
C SER A 195 9.74 1.85 -9.22
N LEU A 196 8.68 2.53 -9.65
CA LEU A 196 7.28 2.08 -9.58
C LEU A 196 6.76 1.81 -10.99
N GLY A 197 6.15 0.64 -11.19
CA GLY A 197 5.54 0.30 -12.47
C GLY A 197 4.29 -0.56 -12.33
N SER A 198 3.17 -0.11 -12.90
CA SER A 198 1.87 -0.80 -12.82
C SER A 198 1.46 -1.07 -11.35
N VAL A 199 1.58 -0.06 -10.49
CA VAL A 199 1.14 -0.11 -9.10
C VAL A 199 -0.20 0.58 -8.97
N GLU A 200 -1.12 -0.04 -8.25
CA GLU A 200 -2.42 0.54 -7.95
C GLU A 200 -2.61 0.67 -6.44
N MET A 201 -3.07 1.83 -6.00
CA MET A 201 -3.46 2.08 -4.62
C MET A 201 -4.85 2.68 -4.61
N ARG A 202 -5.82 1.96 -4.06
CA ARG A 202 -7.23 2.33 -4.08
C ARG A 202 -7.83 2.34 -2.70
N ARG A 203 -8.60 3.39 -2.39
CA ARG A 203 -9.29 3.59 -1.11
C ARG A 203 -8.36 3.46 0.10
N CYS A 204 -7.09 3.83 -0.10
CA CYS A 204 -6.08 3.79 0.94
C CYS A 204 -6.02 5.12 1.70
N PHE A 205 -5.47 5.07 2.90
CA PHE A 205 -5.19 6.22 3.72
C PHE A 205 -3.67 6.38 3.91
N PHE A 206 -3.17 7.59 3.70
CA PHE A 206 -1.77 7.96 3.93
C PHE A 206 -1.73 9.14 4.88
N GLY A 207 -1.10 8.99 6.04
CA GLY A 207 -1.04 10.06 7.03
C GLY A 207 -0.85 9.56 8.44
N SER A 208 -1.31 10.33 9.42
CA SER A 208 -1.39 9.92 10.81
C SER A 208 -2.83 9.62 11.23
N SER A 209 -3.05 9.42 12.52
CA SER A 209 -4.37 9.16 13.11
C SER A 209 -5.30 10.39 13.16
N CYS A 210 -5.12 11.39 12.27
CA CYS A 210 -5.92 12.62 12.20
C CYS A 210 -5.78 13.56 13.40
N SER A 211 -4.63 13.66 14.02
CA SER A 211 -4.30 14.66 15.04
C SER A 211 -3.39 15.74 14.45
N ILE A 212 -3.76 16.98 14.64
CA ILE A 212 -3.14 18.18 14.05
C ILE A 212 -1.61 18.25 14.19
N ASP A 213 -1.05 17.65 15.24
CA ASP A 213 0.38 17.75 15.54
C ASP A 213 1.18 16.49 15.17
N THR A 214 0.58 15.55 14.45
CA THR A 214 1.16 14.22 14.24
C THR A 214 1.17 13.72 12.79
N GLU A 215 0.79 14.56 11.81
CA GLU A 215 0.85 14.17 10.41
C GLU A 215 2.31 13.98 9.95
N PRO A 216 2.60 13.05 9.04
CA PRO A 216 3.90 12.95 8.41
C PRO A 216 4.21 14.20 7.59
N ASP A 217 5.48 14.44 7.31
CA ASP A 217 5.88 15.53 6.43
C ASP A 217 5.28 15.36 5.02
N ILE A 218 5.23 14.12 4.54
CA ILE A 218 4.74 13.79 3.19
C ILE A 218 3.77 12.58 3.27
N GLY A 219 2.64 12.65 2.55
CA GLY A 219 1.74 11.51 2.43
C GLY A 219 2.34 10.40 1.56
N ILE A 220 2.67 10.73 0.30
CA ILE A 220 3.27 9.82 -0.68
C ILE A 220 4.52 10.48 -1.27
N LYS A 221 5.66 9.78 -1.24
CA LYS A 221 6.92 10.23 -1.84
C LYS A 221 7.43 9.27 -2.90
N VAL A 222 7.69 9.78 -4.10
CA VAL A 222 8.26 9.03 -5.22
C VAL A 222 9.62 9.65 -5.57
N GLU A 223 10.70 8.91 -5.35
CA GLU A 223 12.09 9.35 -5.56
C GLU A 223 12.82 8.53 -6.64
N GLY A 224 12.14 7.58 -7.25
CA GLY A 224 12.79 6.67 -8.19
C GLY A 224 12.84 7.17 -9.61
N ILE A 225 13.73 6.60 -10.40
CA ILE A 225 13.95 6.97 -11.82
C ILE A 225 12.68 6.75 -12.66
N HIS A 226 11.94 5.65 -12.41
CA HIS A 226 10.78 5.26 -13.21
C HIS A 226 9.49 5.34 -12.39
N PHE A 227 8.49 6.03 -12.93
CA PHE A 227 7.14 6.10 -12.39
C PHE A 227 6.13 5.97 -13.53
N HIS A 228 5.68 4.74 -13.83
CA HIS A 228 4.88 4.50 -15.02
C HIS A 228 3.70 3.54 -14.78
N ASN A 229 2.59 3.83 -15.47
CA ASN A 229 1.35 3.05 -15.41
C ASN A 229 0.84 2.82 -13.99
N CYS A 230 1.02 3.79 -13.10
CA CYS A 230 0.52 3.70 -11.73
C CYS A 230 -0.84 4.40 -11.58
N LEU A 231 -1.69 3.85 -10.74
CA LEU A 231 -3.00 4.43 -10.42
C LEU A 231 -3.14 4.62 -8.92
N PHE A 232 -3.40 5.86 -8.51
CA PHE A 232 -3.77 6.23 -7.15
C PHE A 232 -5.19 6.79 -7.19
N GLU A 233 -6.18 5.99 -6.74
CA GLU A 233 -7.59 6.30 -6.91
C GLU A 233 -8.35 6.22 -5.58
N ASP A 234 -9.25 7.21 -5.35
CA ASP A 234 -10.13 7.27 -4.19
C ASP A 234 -9.39 7.23 -2.83
N ASN A 235 -8.15 7.70 -2.79
CA ASN A 235 -7.35 7.70 -1.57
C ASN A 235 -7.58 8.98 -0.75
N HIS A 236 -7.29 8.89 0.55
CA HIS A 236 -7.14 10.04 1.43
C HIS A 236 -5.66 10.22 1.79
N ILE A 237 -5.09 11.34 1.40
CA ILE A 237 -3.64 11.59 1.48
C ILE A 237 -3.40 12.84 2.33
N CYS A 238 -2.71 12.68 3.44
CA CYS A 238 -2.37 13.76 4.37
C CYS A 238 -0.86 13.89 4.51
N GLY A 239 -0.41 15.12 4.67
CA GLY A 239 0.99 15.48 4.93
C GLY A 239 1.07 16.92 5.43
N LEU A 240 2.16 17.32 6.05
CA LEU A 240 2.38 18.70 6.51
C LEU A 240 2.91 19.59 5.39
N THR A 241 3.94 19.12 4.70
CA THR A 241 4.53 19.88 3.59
C THR A 241 3.93 19.49 2.25
N ASN A 242 3.86 18.19 1.95
CA ASN A 242 3.32 17.70 0.70
C ASN A 242 2.32 16.55 0.92
N GLY A 243 1.20 16.59 0.21
CA GLY A 243 0.35 15.41 0.09
C GLY A 243 1.04 14.33 -0.72
N VAL A 244 1.42 14.69 -1.94
CA VAL A 244 2.22 13.86 -2.84
C VAL A 244 3.45 14.65 -3.28
N TRP A 245 4.61 14.03 -3.25
CA TRP A 245 5.84 14.59 -3.79
C TRP A 245 6.52 13.62 -4.74
N ILE A 246 6.60 14.00 -6.02
CA ILE A 246 7.38 13.32 -7.04
C ILE A 246 8.64 14.15 -7.25
N THR A 247 9.79 13.59 -6.91
CA THR A 247 11.04 14.35 -6.88
C THR A 247 11.71 14.45 -8.25
N SER A 248 12.66 15.35 -8.40
CA SER A 248 13.47 15.54 -9.60
C SER A 248 14.32 14.31 -10.00
N ALA A 249 14.47 13.33 -9.11
CA ALA A 249 15.08 12.05 -9.44
C ALA A 249 14.22 11.20 -10.38
N CYS A 250 12.91 11.51 -10.48
CA CYS A 250 11.97 10.84 -11.35
C CYS A 250 12.12 11.36 -12.78
N THR A 251 12.91 10.66 -13.59
CA THR A 251 13.29 11.10 -14.95
C THR A 251 12.54 10.38 -16.05
N THR A 252 11.75 9.36 -15.73
CA THR A 252 10.98 8.58 -16.70
C THR A 252 9.58 8.32 -16.14
N ASN A 253 8.65 9.16 -16.55
CA ASN A 253 7.26 9.12 -16.08
C ASN A 253 6.34 8.95 -17.28
N TRP A 254 5.39 8.01 -17.25
CA TRP A 254 4.34 7.95 -18.26
C TRP A 254 3.17 7.08 -17.83
N GLY A 255 1.98 7.54 -18.17
CA GLY A 255 0.74 6.81 -17.95
C GLY A 255 0.31 6.68 -16.50
N SER A 256 0.90 7.45 -15.57
CA SER A 256 0.49 7.42 -14.16
C SER A 256 -0.63 8.42 -13.87
N MET A 257 -1.51 8.08 -12.93
CA MET A 257 -2.69 8.88 -12.63
C MET A 257 -2.98 8.96 -11.14
N PHE A 258 -3.28 10.17 -10.67
CA PHE A 258 -3.90 10.45 -9.38
C PHE A 258 -5.33 10.90 -9.61
N LYS A 259 -6.32 10.08 -9.22
CA LYS A 259 -7.72 10.29 -9.58
C LYS A 259 -8.62 10.22 -8.35
N ASN A 260 -9.55 11.20 -8.25
CA ASN A 260 -10.58 11.26 -7.21
C ASN A 260 -10.05 11.19 -5.77
N ASN A 261 -8.81 11.61 -5.53
CA ASN A 261 -8.25 11.58 -4.19
C ASN A 261 -8.71 12.79 -3.37
N VAL A 262 -8.83 12.61 -2.07
CA VAL A 262 -8.92 13.70 -1.09
C VAL A 262 -7.51 13.95 -0.58
N VAL A 263 -6.95 15.12 -0.85
CA VAL A 263 -5.60 15.49 -0.43
C VAL A 263 -5.67 16.63 0.57
N GLY A 264 -5.18 16.39 1.76
CA GLY A 264 -5.29 17.27 2.91
C GLY A 264 -6.40 16.88 3.88
N ASP A 265 -6.38 17.48 5.06
CA ASP A 265 -7.33 17.25 6.14
C ASP A 265 -8.10 18.53 6.49
N ALA A 266 -9.27 18.37 7.16
CA ALA A 266 -10.06 19.49 7.64
C ALA A 266 -9.33 20.31 8.72
N SER A 267 -8.44 19.70 9.47
CA SER A 267 -7.78 20.28 10.64
C SER A 267 -6.46 20.98 10.34
N GLN A 268 -5.83 20.72 9.19
CA GLN A 268 -4.54 21.33 8.83
C GLN A 268 -4.53 21.89 7.41
N THR A 269 -3.74 22.93 7.22
CA THR A 269 -3.42 23.46 5.89
C THR A 269 -2.04 22.92 5.49
N MET A 270 -2.03 21.96 4.59
CA MET A 270 -0.86 21.44 3.92
C MET A 270 -0.21 22.55 3.08
N ALA A 271 1.12 22.53 2.94
CA ALA A 271 1.78 23.53 2.12
C ALA A 271 1.48 23.29 0.63
N ILE A 272 1.72 22.10 0.11
CA ILE A 272 1.51 21.74 -1.29
C ILE A 272 0.71 20.43 -1.37
N GLY A 273 -0.36 20.40 -2.16
CA GLY A 273 -1.18 19.21 -2.37
C GLY A 273 -0.44 18.16 -3.20
N PHE A 274 -0.16 18.50 -4.44
CA PHE A 274 0.69 17.72 -5.34
C PHE A 274 1.90 18.56 -5.74
N ASN A 275 3.08 18.08 -5.41
CA ASN A 275 4.37 18.64 -5.82
C ASN A 275 5.02 17.68 -6.81
N ASP A 276 5.13 18.11 -8.08
CA ASP A 276 5.73 17.34 -9.16
C ASP A 276 6.99 18.06 -9.67
N ASP A 277 8.13 17.66 -9.13
CA ASP A 277 9.46 18.16 -9.53
C ASP A 277 10.12 17.23 -10.58
N SER A 278 9.37 16.28 -11.16
CA SER A 278 9.95 15.32 -12.09
C SER A 278 10.54 16.00 -13.33
N THR A 279 11.65 15.48 -13.85
CA THR A 279 12.42 16.09 -14.95
C THR A 279 12.34 15.33 -16.26
N GLY A 280 11.48 14.32 -16.35
CA GLY A 280 11.41 13.41 -17.48
C GLY A 280 10.56 13.89 -18.63
N GLY A 281 11.14 14.31 -19.72
CA GLY A 281 10.48 14.90 -20.91
C GLY A 281 9.60 13.96 -21.77
N GLN A 282 9.08 12.85 -21.25
CA GLN A 282 8.20 11.96 -22.02
C GLN A 282 6.93 11.53 -21.31
N ALA A 283 6.63 12.14 -20.18
CA ALA A 283 5.63 11.60 -19.29
C ALA A 283 4.38 12.44 -19.21
N HIS A 284 3.29 11.75 -19.10
CA HIS A 284 2.03 12.36 -18.71
C HIS A 284 1.60 11.77 -17.39
N ILE A 285 1.82 12.51 -16.30
CA ILE A 285 1.14 12.25 -15.04
C ILE A 285 -0.17 13.01 -15.10
N ILE A 286 -1.26 12.32 -14.80
CA ILE A 286 -2.60 12.88 -14.85
C ILE A 286 -3.12 13.07 -13.43
N TYR A 287 -3.50 14.29 -13.10
CA TYR A 287 -4.17 14.66 -11.85
C TYR A 287 -5.62 14.99 -12.15
N ALA A 288 -6.56 14.08 -11.85
CA ALA A 288 -7.95 14.21 -12.29
C ALA A 288 -8.95 14.09 -11.14
N GLY A 289 -9.87 15.05 -11.04
CA GLY A 289 -11.00 14.99 -10.12
C GLY A 289 -10.64 14.98 -8.63
N ASN A 290 -9.43 15.40 -8.25
CA ASN A 290 -9.00 15.42 -6.87
C ASN A 290 -9.56 16.63 -6.11
N TYR A 291 -9.94 16.41 -4.84
CA TYR A 291 -10.24 17.50 -3.91
C TYR A 291 -9.00 17.80 -3.07
N ILE A 292 -8.51 19.04 -3.13
CA ILE A 292 -7.21 19.40 -2.56
C ILE A 292 -7.38 20.54 -1.56
N LYS A 293 -6.97 20.31 -0.31
CA LYS A 293 -6.89 21.33 0.73
C LYS A 293 -5.43 21.58 1.10
N ALA A 294 -4.82 22.53 0.40
CA ALA A 294 -3.45 22.97 0.57
C ALA A 294 -3.31 24.46 0.30
N THR A 295 -2.22 25.07 0.73
CA THR A 295 -1.89 26.47 0.38
C THR A 295 -1.64 26.58 -1.12
N VAL A 296 -0.87 25.64 -1.68
CA VAL A 296 -0.68 25.46 -3.12
C VAL A 296 -1.30 24.12 -3.49
N ALA A 297 -2.35 24.12 -4.30
CA ALA A 297 -3.05 22.89 -4.64
C ALA A 297 -2.20 21.97 -5.53
N LEU A 298 -1.64 22.55 -6.60
CA LEU A 298 -0.79 21.87 -7.57
C LEU A 298 0.45 22.74 -7.82
N ASP A 299 1.62 22.16 -7.60
CA ASP A 299 2.91 22.69 -8.03
C ASP A 299 3.48 21.68 -9.02
N LEU A 300 3.29 21.95 -10.31
CA LEU A 300 3.59 21.03 -11.39
C LEU A 300 4.79 21.54 -12.18
N GLU A 301 5.64 20.60 -12.56
CA GLU A 301 6.81 20.85 -13.38
C GLU A 301 6.48 21.66 -14.64
N THR A 302 7.34 22.58 -15.01
CA THR A 302 7.10 23.59 -16.05
C THR A 302 7.26 23.09 -17.47
N ASP A 303 7.75 21.88 -17.71
CA ASP A 303 7.99 21.34 -19.04
C ASP A 303 6.75 20.71 -19.72
N GLY A 304 5.56 20.92 -19.15
CA GLY A 304 4.27 20.71 -19.84
C GLY A 304 3.80 19.25 -19.90
N ASN A 305 4.41 18.36 -19.15
CA ASN A 305 4.10 16.93 -19.19
C ASN A 305 3.05 16.47 -18.17
N ALA A 306 2.78 17.25 -17.15
CA ALA A 306 1.70 16.99 -16.20
C ALA A 306 0.35 17.53 -16.74
N ARG A 307 -0.73 16.81 -16.47
CA ARG A 307 -2.09 17.18 -16.87
C ARG A 307 -3.02 17.24 -15.67
N ALA A 308 -3.58 18.41 -15.41
CA ALA A 308 -4.55 18.64 -14.35
C ALA A 308 -5.95 18.79 -14.95
N ILE A 309 -6.91 17.95 -14.56
CA ILE A 309 -8.26 17.93 -15.12
C ILE A 309 -9.29 17.87 -13.99
N GLY A 310 -10.16 18.88 -13.90
CA GLY A 310 -11.32 18.86 -13.01
C GLY A 310 -10.99 18.75 -11.52
N ASN A 311 -9.80 19.17 -11.09
CA ASN A 311 -9.44 19.20 -9.68
C ASN A 311 -10.13 20.38 -8.98
N MET A 312 -10.42 20.23 -7.70
CA MET A 312 -11.02 21.27 -6.86
C MET A 312 -10.07 21.58 -5.70
N ALA A 313 -9.64 22.83 -5.57
CA ALA A 313 -9.09 23.33 -4.33
C ALA A 313 -10.22 23.69 -3.37
N ALA A 314 -9.96 23.71 -2.07
CA ALA A 314 -10.98 23.88 -1.02
C ALA A 314 -11.90 25.10 -1.20
N ASN A 315 -11.53 26.09 -2.01
CA ASN A 315 -12.32 27.30 -2.27
C ASN A 315 -12.36 27.72 -3.75
N ALA A 316 -11.82 26.92 -4.68
CA ALA A 316 -11.80 27.29 -6.10
C ALA A 316 -11.58 26.05 -7.00
N PHE A 317 -12.08 26.12 -8.24
CA PHE A 317 -11.66 25.19 -9.30
C PHE A 317 -10.21 25.46 -9.66
N VAL A 318 -9.38 24.43 -9.68
CA VAL A 318 -8.04 24.52 -10.25
C VAL A 318 -8.18 24.38 -11.76
N ALA A 319 -7.91 25.46 -12.48
CA ALA A 319 -7.98 25.47 -13.94
C ALA A 319 -7.01 24.43 -14.53
N SER A 320 -7.45 23.75 -15.59
CA SER A 320 -6.55 22.93 -16.40
C SER A 320 -5.51 23.82 -17.07
N SER A 321 -4.24 23.58 -16.81
CA SER A 321 -3.13 24.19 -17.55
C SER A 321 -2.79 23.36 -18.77
#